data_ee61e2781b77801d00c07e5cf019b34c
#
_entry.id   ee61e2781b77801d00c07e5cf019b34c
#
_cell.length_a   1.000
_cell.length_b   1.000
_cell.length_c   1.000
_cell.angle_alpha   90.00
_cell.angle_beta   90.00
_cell.angle_gamma   90.00
#
_symmetry.space_group_name_H-M   'P 1'
#
loop_
_entity.id
_entity.type
_entity.pdbx_description
1 polymer ?
#
loop_
_entity_poly.entity_id
_entity_poly.type
_entity_poly.pdbx_seq_one_letter_code
_entity_poly.pdbx_strand_id
1 'polypeptide(L)'
;GSILRTSRENPTKSPEKMANVVKALNSLGIRYLVTIGGDDTAYTATRVEHEAGGKIAVCHVPKTIDNDLPLPHGVPTFGFETARQLGTQLVENIMEDARTASRGFFVIGMGRSAGHLALGMGMGAGATLTLIPEELGNKISLNKVVTILTGAIIKRLSYGKNHGVAV
;
A
#
# COMPACT_ATOMS: atom_id res chain seq x y z
N GLY A 1 -4.64 14.39 -5.67
CA GLY A 1 -4.43 15.24 -4.52
C GLY A 1 -5.72 15.52 -3.76
N SER A 2 -5.61 16.10 -2.61
CA SER A 2 -6.73 16.44 -1.75
C SER A 2 -6.93 17.97 -1.75
N ILE A 3 -8.18 18.42 -1.82
CA ILE A 3 -8.55 19.82 -1.63
C ILE A 3 -8.26 20.23 -0.17
N LEU A 4 -8.52 19.31 0.77
CA LEU A 4 -8.17 19.46 2.16
C LEU A 4 -6.70 19.08 2.37
N ARG A 5 -5.98 19.91 3.09
CA ARG A 5 -4.60 19.60 3.46
C ARG A 5 -4.56 18.45 4.48
N THR A 6 -3.45 17.76 4.53
CA THR A 6 -3.19 16.69 5.50
C THR A 6 -1.97 17.03 6.34
N SER A 7 -1.87 16.39 7.50
CA SER A 7 -0.72 16.49 8.38
C SER A 7 -0.28 15.09 8.81
N ARG A 8 1.01 14.91 9.09
CA ARG A 8 1.55 13.71 9.72
C ARG A 8 1.55 13.79 11.24
N GLU A 9 0.88 14.82 11.80
CA GLU A 9 0.71 14.93 13.23
C GLU A 9 -0.16 13.79 13.75
N ASN A 10 0.34 13.11 14.77
CA ASN A 10 -0.35 11.97 15.36
C ASN A 10 -0.69 12.30 16.82
N PRO A 11 -1.97 12.54 17.16
CA PRO A 11 -2.37 12.91 18.50
C PRO A 11 -2.23 11.77 19.52
N THR A 12 -2.14 10.51 19.07
CA THR A 12 -2.01 9.36 19.97
C THR A 12 -0.66 9.29 20.68
N LYS A 13 0.33 10.05 20.19
CA LYS A 13 1.67 10.12 20.80
C LYS A 13 1.73 10.92 22.11
N SER A 14 0.70 11.69 22.44
CA SER A 14 0.64 12.49 23.65
C SER A 14 -0.79 12.53 24.21
N PRO A 15 -0.98 12.17 25.50
CA PRO A 15 -2.29 12.28 26.15
C PRO A 15 -2.86 13.70 26.08
N GLU A 16 -2.01 14.71 26.21
CA GLU A 16 -2.42 16.12 26.12
C GLU A 16 -2.96 16.47 24.73
N LYS A 17 -2.28 16.04 23.65
CA LYS A 17 -2.74 16.26 22.28
C LYS A 17 -4.08 15.57 22.03
N MET A 18 -4.24 14.35 22.51
CA MET A 18 -5.50 13.61 22.39
C MET A 18 -6.63 14.33 23.14
N ALA A 19 -6.40 14.76 24.37
CA ALA A 19 -7.37 15.54 25.13
C ALA A 19 -7.76 16.84 24.42
N ASN A 20 -6.81 17.54 23.82
CA ASN A 20 -7.05 18.73 23.03
C ASN A 20 -7.92 18.47 21.79
N VAL A 21 -7.69 17.35 21.10
CA VAL A 21 -8.52 16.93 19.95
C VAL A 21 -9.96 16.67 20.39
N VAL A 22 -10.16 15.88 21.44
CA VAL A 22 -11.51 15.58 21.97
C VAL A 22 -12.21 16.84 22.48
N LYS A 23 -11.48 17.73 23.17
CA LYS A 23 -12.01 19.01 23.63
C LYS A 23 -12.46 19.89 22.45
N ALA A 24 -11.64 19.98 21.39
CA ALA A 24 -11.96 20.74 20.20
C ALA A 24 -13.20 20.19 19.49
N LEU A 25 -13.30 18.87 19.30
CA LEU A 25 -14.47 18.24 18.69
C LEU A 25 -15.74 18.49 19.49
N ASN A 26 -15.67 18.37 20.83
CA ASN A 26 -16.80 18.65 21.71
C ASN A 26 -17.20 20.14 21.67
N SER A 27 -16.25 21.07 21.63
CA SER A 27 -16.55 22.53 21.55
C SER A 27 -17.22 22.91 20.23
N LEU A 28 -16.97 22.15 19.17
CA LEU A 28 -17.65 22.31 17.87
C LEU A 28 -18.99 21.58 17.79
N GLY A 29 -19.42 20.91 18.86
CA GLY A 29 -20.67 20.16 18.90
C GLY A 29 -20.67 18.90 18.03
N ILE A 30 -19.49 18.37 17.66
CA ILE A 30 -19.36 17.17 16.83
C ILE A 30 -19.81 15.95 17.65
N ARG A 31 -20.80 15.23 17.12
CA ARG A 31 -21.30 13.97 17.69
C ARG A 31 -20.95 12.75 16.84
N TYR A 32 -20.72 12.97 15.55
CA TYR A 32 -20.37 11.92 14.60
C TYR A 32 -19.09 12.33 13.86
N LEU A 33 -18.11 11.46 13.87
CA LEU A 33 -16.83 11.68 13.20
C LEU A 33 -16.58 10.56 12.19
N VAL A 34 -16.36 10.93 10.95
CA VAL A 34 -15.91 9.99 9.91
C VAL A 34 -14.41 10.23 9.68
N THR A 35 -13.62 9.19 9.90
CA THR A 35 -12.18 9.21 9.60
C THR A 35 -11.89 8.41 8.34
N ILE A 36 -10.99 8.91 7.49
CA ILE A 36 -10.65 8.26 6.22
C ILE A 36 -9.13 8.13 6.15
N GLY A 37 -8.61 6.91 6.12
CA GLY A 37 -7.16 6.69 6.10
C GLY A 37 -6.74 5.25 6.32
N GLY A 38 -5.45 5.05 6.54
CA GLY A 38 -4.84 3.75 6.82
C GLY A 38 -4.89 3.38 8.30
N ASP A 39 -4.02 2.45 8.70
CA ASP A 39 -3.90 1.87 10.04
C ASP A 39 -3.72 2.91 11.16
N ASP A 40 -2.81 3.87 10.99
CA ASP A 40 -2.59 4.96 11.96
C ASP A 40 -3.86 5.80 12.18
N THR A 41 -4.63 6.03 11.11
CA THR A 41 -5.89 6.77 11.19
C THR A 41 -6.97 5.95 11.90
N ALA A 42 -7.05 4.65 11.60
CA ALA A 42 -7.96 3.73 12.28
C ALA A 42 -7.68 3.67 13.78
N TYR A 43 -6.40 3.53 14.16
CA TYR A 43 -5.99 3.55 15.57
C TYR A 43 -6.33 4.87 16.25
N THR A 44 -6.08 6.00 15.58
CA THR A 44 -6.45 7.33 16.10
C THR A 44 -7.96 7.45 16.29
N ALA A 45 -8.75 6.96 15.35
CA ALA A 45 -10.22 6.94 15.43
C ALA A 45 -10.72 6.20 16.68
N THR A 46 -10.22 4.99 16.92
CA THR A 46 -10.55 4.20 18.10
C THR A 46 -10.18 4.92 19.40
N ARG A 47 -9.02 5.59 19.42
CA ARG A 47 -8.59 6.36 20.60
C ARG A 47 -9.48 7.58 20.83
N VAL A 48 -9.88 8.31 19.80
CA VAL A 48 -10.81 9.44 19.92
C VAL A 48 -12.16 8.99 20.46
N GLU A 49 -12.72 7.90 19.95
CA GLU A 49 -13.99 7.35 20.44
C GLU A 49 -13.92 6.98 21.91
N HIS A 50 -12.87 6.26 22.30
CA HIS A 50 -12.65 5.87 23.69
C HIS A 50 -12.53 7.08 24.63
N GLU A 51 -11.68 8.06 24.29
CA GLU A 51 -11.44 9.25 25.12
C GLU A 51 -12.66 10.20 25.14
N ALA A 52 -13.51 10.15 24.12
CA ALA A 52 -14.76 10.92 24.09
C ALA A 52 -15.84 10.36 25.03
N GLY A 53 -15.66 9.16 25.60
CA GLY A 53 -16.57 8.57 26.58
C GLY A 53 -18.00 8.44 26.09
N GLY A 54 -18.21 8.02 24.83
CA GLY A 54 -19.52 7.85 24.19
C GLY A 54 -20.18 9.13 23.69
N LYS A 55 -19.53 10.30 23.82
CA LYS A 55 -20.09 11.58 23.33
C LYS A 55 -19.89 11.76 21.81
N ILE A 56 -18.94 11.07 21.22
CA ILE A 56 -18.63 11.10 19.80
C ILE A 56 -18.62 9.66 19.28
N ALA A 57 -19.52 9.35 18.34
CA ALA A 57 -19.48 8.09 17.62
C ALA A 57 -18.53 8.23 16.41
N VAL A 58 -17.65 7.27 16.21
CA VAL A 58 -16.63 7.32 15.16
C VAL A 58 -16.86 6.20 14.15
N CYS A 59 -16.84 6.54 12.87
CA CYS A 59 -16.82 5.60 11.76
C CYS A 59 -15.51 5.76 10.99
N HIS A 60 -14.86 4.65 10.66
CA HIS A 60 -13.61 4.66 9.90
C HIS A 60 -13.80 4.09 8.50
N VAL A 61 -13.32 4.82 7.49
CA VAL A 61 -13.23 4.35 6.11
C VAL A 61 -11.79 3.95 5.83
N PRO A 62 -11.51 2.65 5.62
CA PRO A 62 -10.16 2.16 5.37
C PRO A 62 -9.70 2.57 3.97
N LYS A 63 -8.75 3.52 3.92
CA LYS A 63 -8.19 4.08 2.69
C LYS A 63 -6.66 3.95 2.70
N THR A 64 -6.16 2.99 1.94
CA THR A 64 -4.73 2.79 1.67
C THR A 64 -4.57 2.05 0.34
N ILE A 65 -3.46 2.27 -0.35
CA ILE A 65 -3.13 1.51 -1.56
C ILE A 65 -2.44 0.18 -1.21
N ASP A 66 -2.03 -0.01 0.03
CA ASP A 66 -1.28 -1.19 0.48
C ASP A 66 -2.18 -2.42 0.65
N ASN A 67 -3.48 -2.21 0.84
CA ASN A 67 -4.49 -3.24 1.10
C ASN A 67 -4.13 -4.17 2.29
N ASP A 68 -3.53 -3.58 3.32
CA ASP A 68 -2.95 -4.25 4.47
C ASP A 68 -3.82 -4.18 5.75
N LEU A 69 -5.04 -3.68 5.64
CA LEU A 69 -5.99 -3.64 6.75
C LEU A 69 -6.85 -4.91 6.82
N PRO A 70 -7.15 -5.42 8.03
CA PRO A 70 -7.91 -6.64 8.23
C PRO A 70 -9.41 -6.42 7.97
N LEU A 71 -9.79 -6.27 6.72
CA LEU A 71 -11.17 -6.14 6.29
C LEU A 71 -11.83 -7.51 6.07
N PRO A 72 -13.18 -7.57 6.00
CA PRO A 72 -13.88 -8.79 5.62
C PRO A 72 -13.33 -9.36 4.31
N HIS A 73 -13.29 -10.70 4.20
CA HIS A 73 -12.71 -11.37 3.04
C HIS A 73 -13.29 -10.86 1.72
N GLY A 74 -12.40 -10.52 0.78
CA GLY A 74 -12.76 -10.01 -0.54
C GLY A 74 -13.06 -8.52 -0.62
N VAL A 75 -13.00 -7.77 0.50
CA VAL A 75 -13.20 -6.32 0.49
C VAL A 75 -11.85 -5.61 0.43
N PRO A 76 -11.51 -4.93 -0.68
CA PRO A 76 -10.27 -4.16 -0.76
C PRO A 76 -10.39 -2.83 -0.01
N THR A 77 -9.24 -2.28 0.42
CA THR A 77 -9.18 -0.93 0.94
C THR A 77 -9.43 0.10 -0.17
N PHE A 78 -10.06 1.23 0.20
CA PHE A 78 -10.33 2.30 -0.75
C PHE A 78 -9.00 2.84 -1.35
N GLY A 79 -8.92 2.87 -2.67
CA GLY A 79 -7.76 3.32 -3.44
C GLY A 79 -6.82 2.20 -3.92
N PHE A 80 -6.90 0.99 -3.35
CA PHE A 80 -6.08 -0.14 -3.78
C PHE A 80 -6.31 -0.51 -5.25
N GLU A 81 -7.56 -0.73 -5.66
CA GLU A 81 -7.89 -1.13 -7.04
C GLU A 81 -7.51 -0.05 -8.06
N THR A 82 -7.69 1.22 -7.73
CA THR A 82 -7.27 2.34 -8.59
C THR A 82 -5.74 2.35 -8.77
N ALA A 83 -5.00 2.18 -7.67
CA ALA A 83 -3.54 2.13 -7.71
C ALA A 83 -3.04 0.90 -8.47
N ARG A 84 -3.65 -0.27 -8.24
CA ARG A 84 -3.34 -1.51 -8.95
C ARG A 84 -3.55 -1.37 -10.45
N GLN A 85 -4.68 -0.83 -10.89
CA GLN A 85 -5.00 -0.64 -12.30
C GLN A 85 -4.03 0.33 -12.98
N LEU A 86 -3.77 1.49 -12.36
CA LEU A 86 -2.80 2.45 -12.89
C LEU A 86 -1.39 1.86 -12.92
N GLY A 87 -0.99 1.17 -11.85
CA GLY A 87 0.31 0.51 -11.78
C GLY A 87 0.48 -0.57 -12.83
N THR A 88 -0.56 -1.34 -13.13
CA THR A 88 -0.57 -2.33 -14.23
C THR A 88 -0.25 -1.65 -15.56
N GLN A 89 -0.95 -0.57 -15.90
CA GLN A 89 -0.71 0.18 -17.15
C GLN A 89 0.73 0.73 -17.23
N LEU A 90 1.27 1.23 -16.11
CA LEU A 90 2.65 1.71 -16.07
C LEU A 90 3.66 0.57 -16.29
N VAL A 91 3.41 -0.60 -15.70
CA VAL A 91 4.28 -1.78 -15.91
C VAL A 91 4.20 -2.27 -17.36
N GLU A 92 3.01 -2.31 -17.97
CA GLU A 92 2.83 -2.64 -19.40
C GLU A 92 3.64 -1.70 -20.29
N ASN A 93 3.61 -0.39 -20.06
CA ASN A 93 4.41 0.58 -20.80
C ASN A 93 5.92 0.32 -20.63
N ILE A 94 6.37 0.02 -19.41
CA ILE A 94 7.77 -0.33 -19.14
C ILE A 94 8.15 -1.65 -19.85
N MET A 95 7.24 -2.62 -19.92
CA MET A 95 7.49 -3.87 -20.64
C MET A 95 7.69 -3.65 -22.14
N GLU A 96 6.94 -2.73 -22.74
CA GLU A 96 7.10 -2.37 -24.14
C GLU A 96 8.44 -1.65 -24.36
N ASP A 97 8.81 -0.72 -23.48
CA ASP A 97 10.13 -0.07 -23.51
C ASP A 97 11.27 -1.07 -23.32
N ALA A 98 11.12 -2.02 -22.38
CA ALA A 98 12.08 -3.11 -22.18
C ALA A 98 12.30 -3.92 -23.45
N ARG A 99 11.22 -4.23 -24.17
CA ARG A 99 11.25 -4.98 -25.42
C ARG A 99 11.98 -4.23 -26.53
N THR A 100 11.64 -2.96 -26.73
CA THR A 100 12.23 -2.13 -27.81
C THR A 100 13.69 -1.79 -27.55
N ALA A 101 14.04 -1.52 -26.29
CA ALA A 101 15.39 -1.15 -25.88
C ALA A 101 16.30 -2.35 -25.54
N SER A 102 15.77 -3.58 -25.59
CA SER A 102 16.49 -4.81 -25.18
C SER A 102 17.09 -4.71 -23.76
N ARG A 103 16.26 -4.31 -22.80
CA ARG A 103 16.68 -4.05 -21.40
C ARG A 103 15.87 -4.83 -20.37
N GLY A 104 16.46 -5.01 -19.19
CA GLY A 104 15.75 -5.42 -17.99
C GLY A 104 15.41 -4.21 -17.13
N PHE A 105 14.19 -4.16 -16.58
CA PHE A 105 13.76 -3.14 -15.62
C PHE A 105 13.35 -3.79 -14.31
N PHE A 106 13.63 -3.08 -13.21
CA PHE A 106 13.13 -3.39 -11.87
C PHE A 106 12.16 -2.29 -11.45
N VAL A 107 10.93 -2.69 -11.18
CA VAL A 107 9.87 -1.79 -10.70
C VAL A 107 9.64 -2.09 -9.23
N ILE A 108 9.71 -1.06 -8.40
CA ILE A 108 9.48 -1.18 -6.97
C ILE A 108 8.08 -0.65 -6.66
N GLY A 109 7.18 -1.55 -6.29
CA GLY A 109 5.86 -1.20 -5.79
C GLY A 109 5.90 -0.80 -4.31
N MET A 110 5.05 0.15 -3.90
CA MET A 110 4.82 0.44 -2.49
C MET A 110 3.99 -0.67 -1.85
N GLY A 111 4.04 -0.78 -0.52
CA GLY A 111 3.24 -1.77 0.21
C GLY A 111 3.65 -1.95 1.68
N ARG A 112 4.63 -1.18 2.18
CA ARG A 112 5.22 -1.35 3.52
C ARG A 112 5.68 -2.81 3.71
N SER A 113 4.90 -3.61 4.45
CA SER A 113 5.16 -5.03 4.69
C SER A 113 4.25 -5.98 3.90
N ALA A 114 3.37 -5.45 3.04
CA ALA A 114 2.43 -6.23 2.23
C ALA A 114 2.78 -6.12 0.74
N GLY A 115 2.78 -7.24 0.05
CA GLY A 115 3.07 -7.35 -1.39
C GLY A 115 1.84 -7.24 -2.30
N HIS A 116 0.65 -6.94 -1.76
CA HIS A 116 -0.61 -6.99 -2.51
C HIS A 116 -0.60 -6.12 -3.76
N LEU A 117 -0.11 -4.87 -3.64
CA LEU A 117 -0.07 -3.95 -4.76
C LEU A 117 0.93 -4.41 -5.84
N ALA A 118 2.15 -4.79 -5.43
CA ALA A 118 3.17 -5.29 -6.35
C ALA A 118 2.70 -6.55 -7.07
N LEU A 119 2.07 -7.49 -6.33
CA LEU A 119 1.48 -8.70 -6.91
C LEU A 119 0.41 -8.36 -7.93
N GLY A 120 -0.53 -7.48 -7.57
CA GLY A 120 -1.63 -7.09 -8.45
C GLY A 120 -1.16 -6.39 -9.72
N MET A 121 -0.15 -5.51 -9.64
CA MET A 121 0.44 -4.84 -10.79
C MET A 121 1.22 -5.82 -11.67
N GLY A 122 2.07 -6.64 -11.08
CA GLY A 122 2.91 -7.58 -11.80
C GLY A 122 2.11 -8.67 -12.50
N MET A 123 1.12 -9.25 -11.84
CA MET A 123 0.21 -10.24 -12.44
C MET A 123 -0.68 -9.61 -13.52
N GLY A 124 -1.25 -8.43 -13.25
CA GLY A 124 -2.11 -7.74 -14.18
C GLY A 124 -1.41 -7.39 -15.50
N ALA A 125 -0.17 -6.94 -15.42
CA ALA A 125 0.65 -6.62 -16.59
C ALA A 125 1.30 -7.85 -17.25
N GLY A 126 1.32 -9.01 -16.62
CA GLY A 126 2.07 -10.16 -17.10
C GLY A 126 3.59 -9.95 -17.01
N ALA A 127 4.07 -9.32 -15.94
CA ALA A 127 5.49 -9.08 -15.73
C ALA A 127 6.30 -10.38 -15.77
N THR A 128 7.57 -10.28 -16.11
CA THR A 128 8.46 -11.45 -16.21
C THR A 128 8.60 -12.18 -14.89
N LEU A 129 8.62 -11.42 -13.81
CA LEU A 129 8.73 -11.91 -12.44
C LEU A 129 8.04 -10.90 -11.52
N THR A 130 7.35 -11.41 -10.51
CA THR A 130 6.83 -10.59 -9.41
C THR A 130 7.33 -11.20 -8.12
N LEU A 131 7.94 -10.37 -7.25
CA LEU A 131 8.45 -10.79 -5.95
C LEU A 131 7.70 -10.06 -4.85
N ILE A 132 7.16 -10.80 -3.91
CA ILE A 132 6.46 -10.25 -2.76
C ILE A 132 7.02 -10.79 -1.45
N PRO A 133 6.98 -10.01 -0.36
CA PRO A 133 7.52 -10.43 0.93
C PRO A 133 6.91 -11.74 1.43
N GLU A 134 5.62 -11.97 1.17
CA GLU A 134 4.87 -13.14 1.61
C GLU A 134 5.43 -14.46 1.08
N GLU A 135 5.95 -14.47 -0.16
CA GLU A 135 6.58 -15.65 -0.74
C GLU A 135 8.03 -15.86 -0.27
N LEU A 136 8.70 -14.79 0.11
CA LEU A 136 10.12 -14.82 0.47
C LEU A 136 10.34 -15.10 1.97
N GLY A 137 9.32 -14.85 2.80
CA GLY A 137 9.34 -15.06 4.25
C GLY A 137 10.02 -13.93 5.03
N ASN A 138 9.92 -13.97 6.36
CA ASN A 138 10.31 -12.88 7.26
C ASN A 138 11.82 -12.59 7.33
N LYS A 139 12.68 -13.47 6.85
CA LYS A 139 14.14 -13.29 6.79
C LYS A 139 14.63 -13.51 5.37
N ILE A 140 14.50 -12.47 4.57
CA ILE A 140 14.94 -12.51 3.17
C ILE A 140 16.44 -12.21 3.13
N SER A 141 17.24 -13.13 2.61
CA SER A 141 18.62 -12.82 2.28
C SER A 141 18.70 -12.16 0.90
N LEU A 142 19.56 -11.17 0.77
CA LEU A 142 19.83 -10.53 -0.52
C LEU A 142 20.24 -11.56 -1.57
N ASN A 143 21.06 -12.54 -1.18
CA ASN A 143 21.51 -13.61 -2.07
C ASN A 143 20.33 -14.42 -2.65
N LYS A 144 19.28 -14.69 -1.87
CA LYS A 144 18.10 -15.41 -2.37
C LYS A 144 17.38 -14.58 -3.46
N VAL A 145 17.18 -13.29 -3.21
CA VAL A 145 16.57 -12.39 -4.19
C VAL A 145 17.40 -12.32 -5.47
N VAL A 146 18.70 -12.10 -5.35
CA VAL A 146 19.64 -12.07 -6.49
C VAL A 146 19.62 -13.38 -7.27
N THR A 147 19.59 -14.53 -6.60
CA THR A 147 19.53 -15.84 -7.25
C THR A 147 18.25 -16.00 -8.07
N ILE A 148 17.10 -15.61 -7.53
CA ILE A 148 15.81 -15.68 -8.23
C ILE A 148 15.82 -14.78 -9.47
N LEU A 149 16.25 -13.52 -9.32
CA LEU A 149 16.34 -12.56 -10.41
C LEU A 149 17.30 -13.03 -11.51
N THR A 150 18.47 -13.51 -11.12
CA THR A 150 19.49 -14.04 -12.05
C THR A 150 18.94 -15.27 -12.79
N GLY A 151 18.28 -16.18 -12.09
CA GLY A 151 17.64 -17.35 -12.69
C GLY A 151 16.59 -16.98 -13.72
N ALA A 152 15.75 -15.97 -13.41
CA ALA A 152 14.76 -15.46 -14.35
C ALA A 152 15.40 -14.84 -15.61
N ILE A 153 16.49 -14.09 -15.45
CA ILE A 153 17.25 -13.50 -16.56
C ILE A 153 17.85 -14.61 -17.45
N ILE A 154 18.56 -15.58 -16.85
CA ILE A 154 19.17 -16.69 -17.58
C ILE A 154 18.10 -17.48 -18.35
N LYS A 155 16.98 -17.78 -17.73
CA LYS A 155 15.85 -18.47 -18.38
C LYS A 155 15.33 -17.67 -19.58
N ARG A 156 15.16 -16.37 -19.47
CA ARG A 156 14.72 -15.55 -20.61
C ARG A 156 15.74 -15.53 -21.74
N LEU A 157 17.00 -15.36 -21.42
CA LEU A 157 18.08 -15.39 -22.42
C LEU A 157 18.15 -16.73 -23.16
N SER A 158 17.93 -17.86 -22.49
CA SER A 158 17.88 -19.17 -23.14
C SER A 158 16.73 -19.33 -24.13
N TYR A 159 15.67 -18.52 -24.01
CA TYR A 159 14.57 -18.43 -24.98
C TYR A 159 14.77 -17.29 -26.02
N GLY A 160 15.97 -16.72 -26.13
CA GLY A 160 16.26 -15.62 -27.04
C GLY A 160 15.61 -14.29 -26.67
N LYS A 161 15.13 -14.14 -25.43
CA LYS A 161 14.50 -12.91 -24.93
C LYS A 161 15.49 -12.13 -24.07
N ASN A 162 16.02 -11.03 -24.59
CA ASN A 162 17.00 -10.16 -23.96
C ASN A 162 16.39 -8.98 -23.19
N HIS A 163 15.14 -9.06 -22.83
CA HIS A 163 14.38 -8.03 -22.13
C HIS A 163 13.47 -8.63 -21.07
N GLY A 164 13.04 -7.84 -20.10
CA GLY A 164 12.08 -8.26 -19.07
C GLY A 164 11.85 -7.21 -18.02
N VAL A 165 10.78 -7.38 -17.25
CA VAL A 165 10.43 -6.53 -16.12
C VAL A 165 10.20 -7.41 -14.90
N ALA A 166 10.84 -7.07 -13.79
CA ALA A 166 10.56 -7.62 -12.47
C ALA A 166 9.90 -6.54 -11.60
N VAL A 167 8.81 -6.90 -10.95
CA VAL A 167 8.08 -6.05 -10.00
C VAL A 167 8.31 -6.54 -8.59
#